data_a3ce7ac5b28fbbce75dabb2ba182bc8d
#
_entry.id   a3ce7ac5b28fbbce75dabb2ba182bc8d
#
_cell.length_a   1.000
_cell.length_b   1.000
_cell.length_c   1.000
_cell.angle_alpha   90.00
_cell.angle_beta   90.00
_cell.angle_gamma   90.00
#
_symmetry.space_group_name_H-M   'P 1'
#
loop_
_entity.id
_entity.type
_entity.pdbx_description
1 polymer ?
#
loop_
_entity_poly.entity_id
_entity_poly.type
_entity_poly.pdbx_seq_one_letter_code
_entity_poly.pdbx_strand_id
1 'polypeptide(L)'
;MDHAVEPNPAVELKPKLLISAWSLQLSALLLNVIGIGTPYWVYKASVYTTIYAGLWQYCVQVLSTVITCKNTNEYSDLRWLRMVQALMILSVMCFGGGFICLTLKIWFLKDRKEILHVVLLSTFAGAFLTLVAISRAADMKEVFLGDTFTLHFSFAFCILGMLLGSAAAILLTVDRLKNKESWINP
;
A
#
# COMPACT_ATOMS: atom_id res chain seq x y z
N MET A 1 -37.47 37.51 15.50
CA MET A 1 -36.91 36.38 16.25
C MET A 1 -35.96 35.66 15.29
N ASP A 2 -34.73 36.19 15.24
CA ASP A 2 -33.71 35.64 14.38
C ASP A 2 -33.09 34.42 15.12
N HIS A 3 -33.44 33.21 14.66
CA HIS A 3 -32.71 32.01 15.04
C HIS A 3 -31.31 32.10 14.41
N ALA A 4 -30.35 32.62 15.17
CA ALA A 4 -28.96 32.48 14.84
C ALA A 4 -28.67 30.97 14.76
N VAL A 5 -28.43 30.46 13.54
CA VAL A 5 -27.92 29.12 13.29
C VAL A 5 -26.52 29.11 13.89
N GLU A 6 -26.39 28.49 15.08
CA GLU A 6 -25.09 28.26 15.69
C GLU A 6 -24.20 27.52 14.68
N PRO A 7 -23.01 28.03 14.38
CA PRO A 7 -22.10 27.33 13.48
C PRO A 7 -21.76 25.97 14.10
N ASN A 8 -22.17 24.89 13.43
CA ASN A 8 -21.88 23.51 13.77
C ASN A 8 -20.37 23.39 14.05
N PRO A 9 -19.94 23.18 15.30
CA PRO A 9 -18.53 23.17 15.63
C PRO A 9 -17.84 22.06 14.83
N ALA A 10 -16.86 22.45 14.05
CA ALA A 10 -16.07 21.55 13.22
C ALA A 10 -15.54 20.41 14.08
N VAL A 11 -15.75 19.17 13.67
CA VAL A 11 -15.16 17.99 14.29
C VAL A 11 -13.64 18.13 14.14
N GLU A 12 -13.00 18.70 15.15
CA GLU A 12 -11.57 18.96 15.15
C GLU A 12 -10.84 17.66 15.50
N LEU A 13 -10.30 16.98 14.48
CA LEU A 13 -9.43 15.84 14.71
C LEU A 13 -8.23 16.26 15.56
N LYS A 14 -7.88 15.44 16.56
CA LYS A 14 -6.72 15.72 17.41
C LYS A 14 -5.46 15.81 16.55
N PRO A 15 -4.71 16.94 16.57
CA PRO A 15 -3.59 17.16 15.66
C PRO A 15 -2.50 16.09 15.76
N LYS A 16 -2.30 15.50 16.94
CA LYS A 16 -1.35 14.41 17.16
C LYS A 16 -1.74 13.13 16.39
N LEU A 17 -3.02 12.77 16.39
CA LEU A 17 -3.51 11.59 15.66
C LEU A 17 -3.44 11.78 14.14
N LEU A 18 -3.70 12.99 13.68
CA LEU A 18 -3.61 13.32 12.26
C LEU A 18 -2.16 13.21 11.75
N ILE A 19 -1.19 13.70 12.52
CA ILE A 19 0.25 13.58 12.19
C ILE A 19 0.71 12.11 12.25
N SER A 20 0.25 11.34 13.25
CA SER A 20 0.56 9.89 13.31
C SER A 20 0.00 9.14 12.10
N ALA A 21 -1.23 9.40 11.70
CA ALA A 21 -1.83 8.78 10.51
C ALA A 21 -1.09 9.20 9.23
N TRP A 22 -0.64 10.46 9.14
CA TRP A 22 0.15 10.96 8.02
C TRP A 22 1.50 10.23 7.91
N SER A 23 2.23 10.06 9.02
CA SER A 23 3.51 9.34 9.02
C SER A 23 3.35 7.86 8.66
N LEU A 24 2.30 7.20 9.15
CA LEU A 24 1.97 5.82 8.79
C LEU A 24 1.63 5.70 7.30
N GLN A 25 0.86 6.64 6.76
CA GLN A 25 0.50 6.66 5.34
C GLN A 25 1.72 6.87 4.44
N LEU A 26 2.65 7.77 4.83
CA LEU A 26 3.91 7.96 4.13
C LEU A 26 4.75 6.69 4.14
N SER A 27 4.90 6.05 5.31
CA SER A 27 5.65 4.79 5.44
C SER A 27 5.02 3.67 4.61
N ALA A 28 3.69 3.57 4.59
CA ALA A 28 2.96 2.61 3.77
C ALA A 28 3.24 2.81 2.27
N LEU A 29 3.20 4.05 1.80
CA LEU A 29 3.49 4.40 0.41
C LEU A 29 4.94 4.04 0.03
N LEU A 30 5.91 4.44 0.86
CA LEU A 30 7.34 4.16 0.61
C LEU A 30 7.62 2.66 0.56
N LEU A 31 7.11 1.88 1.51
CA LEU A 31 7.29 0.42 1.52
C LEU A 31 6.67 -0.26 0.30
N ASN A 32 5.50 0.17 -0.14
CA ASN A 32 4.89 -0.36 -1.36
C ASN A 32 5.72 0.00 -2.61
N VAL A 33 6.19 1.24 -2.74
CA VAL A 33 7.04 1.67 -3.87
C VAL A 33 8.34 0.86 -3.90
N ILE A 34 9.03 0.69 -2.76
CA ILE A 34 10.25 -0.11 -2.65
C ILE A 34 9.95 -1.58 -2.99
N GLY A 35 8.87 -2.14 -2.42
CA GLY A 35 8.46 -3.52 -2.65
C GLY A 35 8.17 -3.81 -4.13
N ILE A 36 7.51 -2.88 -4.84
CA ILE A 36 7.22 -3.02 -6.26
C ILE A 36 8.47 -2.84 -7.12
N GLY A 37 9.34 -1.89 -6.76
CA GLY A 37 10.50 -1.50 -7.57
C GLY A 37 11.67 -2.49 -7.49
N THR A 38 11.73 -3.31 -6.44
CA THR A 38 12.86 -4.22 -6.22
C THR A 38 12.62 -5.62 -6.79
N PRO A 39 13.65 -6.28 -7.37
CA PRO A 39 13.52 -7.57 -8.05
C PRO A 39 13.62 -8.77 -7.08
N TYR A 40 13.20 -8.62 -5.83
CA TYR A 40 13.33 -9.66 -4.80
C TYR A 40 12.00 -10.11 -4.21
N TRP A 41 11.05 -10.43 -5.08
CA TRP A 41 9.75 -11.01 -4.67
C TRP A 41 9.89 -12.49 -4.36
N VAL A 42 10.61 -13.20 -5.22
CA VAL A 42 10.93 -14.62 -5.07
C VAL A 42 12.42 -14.86 -5.25
N TYR A 43 12.93 -15.85 -4.54
CA TYR A 43 14.32 -16.20 -4.49
C TYR A 43 14.50 -17.71 -4.51
N LYS A 44 15.50 -18.18 -5.25
CA LYS A 44 15.93 -19.58 -5.26
C LYS A 44 17.45 -19.63 -5.35
N ALA A 45 18.07 -20.30 -4.38
CA ALA A 45 19.49 -20.63 -4.44
C ALA A 45 19.68 -22.10 -4.80
N SER A 46 20.59 -22.37 -5.71
CA SER A 46 21.10 -23.68 -6.06
C SER A 46 22.63 -23.66 -5.96
N VAL A 47 23.27 -24.81 -6.02
CA VAL A 47 24.75 -24.92 -5.85
C VAL A 47 25.52 -24.03 -6.84
N TYR A 48 25.03 -23.88 -8.05
CA TYR A 48 25.70 -23.15 -9.13
C TYR A 48 24.95 -21.90 -9.62
N THR A 49 23.69 -21.73 -9.21
CA THR A 49 22.86 -20.66 -9.74
C THR A 49 21.99 -20.07 -8.63
N THR A 50 21.94 -18.74 -8.60
CA THR A 50 20.98 -17.99 -7.77
C THR A 50 20.01 -17.27 -8.70
N ILE A 51 18.72 -17.47 -8.46
CA ILE A 51 17.63 -16.89 -9.24
C ILE A 51 16.83 -15.98 -8.33
N TYR A 52 16.60 -14.76 -8.75
CA TYR A 52 15.69 -13.85 -8.08
C TYR A 52 14.82 -13.13 -9.12
N ALA A 53 13.56 -12.99 -8.79
CA ALA A 53 12.59 -12.36 -9.65
C ALA A 53 11.69 -11.39 -8.86
N GLY A 54 11.44 -10.25 -9.47
CA GLY A 54 10.47 -9.26 -9.04
C GLY A 54 9.32 -9.13 -10.02
N LEU A 55 8.56 -8.06 -9.88
CA LEU A 55 7.46 -7.79 -10.81
C LEU A 55 7.94 -7.42 -12.22
N TRP A 56 9.11 -6.79 -12.34
CA TRP A 56 9.58 -6.21 -13.60
C TRP A 56 10.75 -6.95 -14.21
N GLN A 57 11.58 -7.58 -13.38
CA GLN A 57 12.83 -8.19 -13.77
C GLN A 57 12.98 -9.59 -13.17
N TYR A 58 13.54 -10.46 -13.97
CA TYR A 58 13.98 -11.80 -13.60
C TYR A 58 15.50 -11.87 -13.83
N CYS A 59 16.24 -12.19 -12.79
CA CYS A 59 17.69 -12.21 -12.80
C CYS A 59 18.23 -13.58 -12.43
N VAL A 60 19.22 -14.04 -13.17
CA VAL A 60 19.95 -15.29 -12.92
C VAL A 60 21.42 -14.95 -12.68
N GLN A 61 21.95 -15.37 -11.58
CA GLN A 61 23.37 -15.28 -11.24
C GLN A 61 24.00 -16.67 -11.31
N VAL A 62 25.03 -16.82 -12.12
CA VAL A 62 25.75 -18.09 -12.30
C VAL A 62 27.15 -17.95 -11.67
N LEU A 63 27.53 -18.91 -10.83
CA LEU A 63 28.85 -19.01 -10.19
C LEU A 63 29.32 -17.72 -9.50
N SER A 64 28.40 -16.96 -8.94
CA SER A 64 28.62 -15.67 -8.23
C SER A 64 29.27 -14.54 -9.06
N THR A 65 29.49 -14.73 -10.35
CA THR A 65 30.25 -13.79 -11.18
C THR A 65 29.42 -13.14 -12.29
N VAL A 66 28.48 -13.84 -12.90
CA VAL A 66 27.69 -13.34 -14.04
C VAL A 66 26.24 -13.16 -13.63
N ILE A 67 25.76 -11.92 -13.66
CA ILE A 67 24.34 -11.57 -13.42
C ILE A 67 23.74 -11.23 -14.77
N THR A 68 22.73 -12.01 -15.19
CA THR A 68 21.95 -11.72 -16.39
C THR A 68 20.52 -11.42 -15.98
N CYS A 69 20.05 -10.19 -16.22
CA CYS A 69 18.68 -9.79 -15.95
C CYS A 69 17.89 -9.62 -17.26
N LYS A 70 16.67 -10.12 -17.28
CA LYS A 70 15.72 -9.95 -18.38
C LYS A 70 14.42 -9.34 -17.88
N ASN A 71 13.72 -8.65 -18.75
CA ASN A 71 12.42 -8.08 -18.43
C ASN A 71 11.36 -9.20 -18.39
N THR A 72 10.53 -9.22 -17.36
CA THR A 72 9.44 -10.19 -17.22
C THR A 72 8.37 -10.07 -18.31
N ASN A 73 8.25 -8.90 -18.95
CA ASN A 73 7.29 -8.66 -20.02
C ASN A 73 7.59 -9.42 -21.34
N GLU A 74 8.81 -9.93 -21.51
CA GLU A 74 9.21 -10.72 -22.68
C GLU A 74 8.59 -12.13 -22.69
N TYR A 75 8.07 -12.59 -21.54
CA TYR A 75 7.46 -13.90 -21.41
C TYR A 75 5.94 -13.81 -21.59
N SER A 76 5.44 -14.33 -22.73
CA SER A 76 4.01 -14.32 -23.09
C SER A 76 3.13 -15.09 -22.11
N ASP A 77 3.67 -16.12 -21.43
CA ASP A 77 2.92 -17.01 -20.55
C ASP A 77 2.66 -16.46 -19.16
N LEU A 78 3.26 -15.31 -18.81
CA LEU A 78 3.10 -14.69 -17.50
C LEU A 78 1.93 -13.66 -17.46
N ARG A 79 0.77 -13.99 -18.05
CA ARG A 79 -0.42 -13.11 -18.01
C ARG A 79 -0.87 -12.79 -16.58
N TRP A 80 -0.74 -13.73 -15.66
CA TRP A 80 -1.05 -13.52 -14.26
C TRP A 80 -0.15 -12.44 -13.62
N LEU A 81 1.12 -12.36 -13.99
CA LEU A 81 2.06 -11.37 -13.47
C LEU A 81 1.67 -9.94 -13.89
N ARG A 82 1.17 -9.78 -15.12
CA ARG A 82 0.64 -8.49 -15.59
C ARG A 82 -0.56 -8.01 -14.78
N MET A 83 -1.44 -8.95 -14.35
CA MET A 83 -2.53 -8.63 -13.43
C MET A 83 -2.00 -8.14 -12.08
N VAL A 84 -1.03 -8.82 -11.50
CA VAL A 84 -0.39 -8.42 -10.25
C VAL A 84 0.29 -7.04 -10.39
N GLN A 85 1.03 -6.81 -11.48
CA GLN A 85 1.62 -5.50 -11.80
C GLN A 85 0.57 -4.39 -11.82
N ALA A 86 -0.53 -4.59 -12.53
CA ALA A 86 -1.60 -3.60 -12.65
C ALA A 86 -2.26 -3.30 -11.29
N LEU A 87 -2.56 -4.34 -10.51
CA LEU A 87 -3.14 -4.18 -9.16
C LEU A 87 -2.20 -3.42 -8.22
N MET A 88 -0.90 -3.70 -8.27
CA MET A 88 0.08 -3.03 -7.44
C MET A 88 0.29 -1.56 -7.85
N ILE A 89 0.28 -1.24 -9.14
CA ILE A 89 0.32 0.16 -9.62
C ILE A 89 -0.91 0.91 -9.11
N LEU A 90 -2.11 0.35 -9.30
CA LEU A 90 -3.36 0.96 -8.83
C LEU A 90 -3.35 1.16 -7.31
N SER A 91 -2.82 0.20 -6.56
CA SER A 91 -2.67 0.31 -5.11
C SER A 91 -1.76 1.49 -4.71
N VAL A 92 -0.59 1.65 -5.36
CA VAL A 92 0.30 2.79 -5.11
C VAL A 92 -0.37 4.12 -5.46
N MET A 93 -1.14 4.17 -6.55
CA MET A 93 -1.92 5.36 -6.90
C MET A 93 -2.97 5.70 -5.83
N CYS A 94 -3.65 4.70 -5.28
CA CYS A 94 -4.61 4.88 -4.19
C CYS A 94 -3.94 5.36 -2.91
N PHE A 95 -2.83 4.74 -2.48
CA PHE A 95 -2.07 5.20 -1.31
C PHE A 95 -1.49 6.61 -1.51
N GLY A 96 -0.95 6.91 -2.70
CA GLY A 96 -0.43 8.22 -3.06
C GLY A 96 -1.52 9.30 -3.06
N GLY A 97 -2.68 9.00 -3.65
CA GLY A 97 -3.84 9.89 -3.64
C GLY A 97 -4.34 10.16 -2.21
N GLY A 98 -4.45 9.11 -1.39
CA GLY A 98 -4.78 9.24 0.03
C GLY A 98 -3.78 10.10 0.80
N PHE A 99 -2.49 9.88 0.58
CA PHE A 99 -1.42 10.67 1.19
C PHE A 99 -1.47 12.15 0.79
N ILE A 100 -1.66 12.45 -0.50
CA ILE A 100 -1.80 13.83 -0.99
C ILE A 100 -3.03 14.50 -0.37
N CYS A 101 -4.19 13.83 -0.38
CA CYS A 101 -5.41 14.36 0.23
C CYS A 101 -5.25 14.61 1.73
N LEU A 102 -4.58 13.71 2.45
CA LEU A 102 -4.30 13.88 3.88
C LEU A 102 -3.35 15.05 4.14
N THR A 103 -2.32 15.22 3.31
CA THR A 103 -1.39 16.34 3.35
C THR A 103 -2.14 17.67 3.12
N LEU A 104 -2.99 17.74 2.10
CA LEU A 104 -3.82 18.92 1.82
C LEU A 104 -4.78 19.22 2.97
N LYS A 105 -5.35 18.19 3.62
CA LYS A 105 -6.21 18.34 4.80
C LYS A 105 -5.48 18.97 5.98
N ILE A 106 -4.23 18.57 6.23
CA ILE A 106 -3.43 19.07 7.35
C ILE A 106 -3.01 20.53 7.14
N TRP A 107 -2.58 20.89 5.91
CA TRP A 107 -1.89 22.14 5.65
C TRP A 107 -2.80 23.22 5.08
N PHE A 108 -3.77 22.88 4.22
CA PHE A 108 -4.55 23.86 3.44
C PHE A 108 -6.05 23.82 3.69
N LEU A 109 -6.64 22.66 3.94
CA LEU A 109 -8.09 22.45 3.90
C LEU A 109 -8.65 21.94 5.24
N LYS A 110 -8.29 22.60 6.35
CA LYS A 110 -8.64 22.19 7.72
C LYS A 110 -10.14 21.96 7.92
N ASP A 111 -10.99 22.78 7.32
CA ASP A 111 -12.46 22.79 7.56
C ASP A 111 -13.24 21.80 6.67
N ARG A 112 -12.65 21.24 5.64
CA ARG A 112 -13.33 20.33 4.71
C ARG A 112 -13.40 18.91 5.24
N LYS A 113 -14.59 18.48 5.68
CA LYS A 113 -14.86 17.13 6.20
C LYS A 113 -14.82 16.04 5.10
N GLU A 114 -15.21 16.43 3.88
CA GLU A 114 -15.29 15.52 2.72
C GLU A 114 -13.95 14.87 2.37
N ILE A 115 -12.85 15.61 2.51
CA ILE A 115 -11.51 15.14 2.18
C ILE A 115 -11.14 13.90 2.99
N LEU A 116 -11.57 13.83 4.25
CA LEU A 116 -11.28 12.67 5.10
C LEU A 116 -11.95 11.39 4.58
N HIS A 117 -13.15 11.49 4.00
CA HIS A 117 -13.79 10.35 3.35
C HIS A 117 -12.99 9.85 2.16
N VAL A 118 -12.47 10.77 1.33
CA VAL A 118 -11.64 10.42 0.18
C VAL A 118 -10.35 9.75 0.64
N VAL A 119 -9.71 10.25 1.70
CA VAL A 119 -8.51 9.64 2.30
C VAL A 119 -8.81 8.22 2.75
N LEU A 120 -9.88 8.00 3.51
CA LEU A 120 -10.25 6.68 4.02
C LEU A 120 -10.56 5.72 2.87
N LEU A 121 -11.39 6.15 1.92
CA LEU A 121 -11.77 5.31 0.78
C LEU A 121 -10.56 4.90 -0.06
N SER A 122 -9.68 5.85 -0.41
CA SER A 122 -8.47 5.58 -1.19
C SER A 122 -7.50 4.67 -0.45
N THR A 123 -7.30 4.87 0.85
CA THR A 123 -6.40 4.04 1.66
C THR A 123 -6.90 2.61 1.79
N PHE A 124 -8.21 2.42 2.07
CA PHE A 124 -8.80 1.07 2.10
C PHE A 124 -8.78 0.40 0.73
N ALA A 125 -9.07 1.13 -0.34
CA ALA A 125 -8.97 0.61 -1.70
C ALA A 125 -7.53 0.17 -2.02
N GLY A 126 -6.53 0.97 -1.68
CA GLY A 126 -5.12 0.62 -1.84
C GLY A 126 -4.74 -0.65 -1.07
N ALA A 127 -5.15 -0.75 0.21
CA ALA A 127 -4.89 -1.93 1.02
C ALA A 127 -5.56 -3.19 0.44
N PHE A 128 -6.80 -3.09 -0.01
CA PHE A 128 -7.53 -4.19 -0.64
C PHE A 128 -6.87 -4.64 -1.95
N LEU A 129 -6.48 -3.71 -2.82
CA LEU A 129 -5.77 -4.02 -4.06
C LEU A 129 -4.43 -4.71 -3.80
N THR A 130 -3.67 -4.23 -2.80
CA THR A 130 -2.43 -4.90 -2.37
C THR A 130 -2.71 -6.31 -1.89
N LEU A 131 -3.73 -6.51 -1.04
CA LEU A 131 -4.11 -7.83 -0.55
C LEU A 131 -4.42 -8.81 -1.69
N VAL A 132 -5.23 -8.38 -2.66
CA VAL A 132 -5.55 -9.21 -3.83
C VAL A 132 -4.29 -9.52 -4.65
N ALA A 133 -3.41 -8.53 -4.85
CA ALA A 133 -2.17 -8.70 -5.61
C ALA A 133 -1.21 -9.70 -4.96
N ILE A 134 -0.96 -9.57 -3.64
CA ILE A 134 -0.07 -10.48 -2.91
C ILE A 134 -0.66 -11.90 -2.79
N SER A 135 -1.98 -12.04 -2.62
CA SER A 135 -2.65 -13.33 -2.60
C SER A 135 -2.49 -14.05 -3.95
N ARG A 136 -2.70 -13.33 -5.06
CA ARG A 136 -2.49 -13.88 -6.41
C ARG A 136 -1.04 -14.22 -6.68
N ALA A 137 -0.09 -13.41 -6.23
CA ALA A 137 1.33 -13.68 -6.39
C ALA A 137 1.77 -14.91 -5.61
N ALA A 138 1.26 -15.10 -4.39
CA ALA A 138 1.56 -16.27 -3.56
C ALA A 138 0.99 -17.56 -4.16
N ASP A 139 -0.27 -17.56 -4.61
CA ASP A 139 -0.94 -18.69 -5.24
C ASP A 139 -0.23 -19.11 -6.55
N MET A 140 0.05 -18.13 -7.42
CA MET A 140 0.69 -18.41 -8.71
C MET A 140 2.17 -18.82 -8.57
N LYS A 141 2.86 -18.44 -7.50
CA LYS A 141 4.22 -18.91 -7.20
C LYS A 141 4.25 -20.43 -7.09
N GLU A 142 3.34 -21.02 -6.33
CA GLU A 142 3.28 -22.49 -6.15
C GLU A 142 2.98 -23.21 -7.46
N VAL A 143 2.05 -22.66 -8.26
CA VAL A 143 1.63 -23.28 -9.53
C VAL A 143 2.72 -23.21 -10.62
N PHE A 144 3.40 -22.06 -10.76
CA PHE A 144 4.33 -21.83 -11.88
C PHE A 144 5.80 -22.01 -11.54
N LEU A 145 6.20 -21.71 -10.30
CA LEU A 145 7.61 -21.73 -9.89
C LEU A 145 7.95 -22.97 -9.02
N GLY A 146 6.92 -23.58 -8.40
CA GLY A 146 7.06 -24.74 -7.52
C GLY A 146 7.60 -24.39 -6.12
N ASP A 147 7.64 -25.37 -5.24
CA ASP A 147 7.99 -25.23 -3.81
C ASP A 147 9.44 -24.79 -3.54
N THR A 148 10.30 -24.84 -4.55
CA THR A 148 11.73 -24.53 -4.40
C THR A 148 12.02 -23.01 -4.34
N PHE A 149 11.05 -22.17 -4.68
CA PHE A 149 11.18 -20.72 -4.58
C PHE A 149 10.64 -20.21 -3.25
N THR A 150 11.39 -19.36 -2.57
CA THR A 150 10.97 -18.68 -1.33
C THR A 150 10.54 -17.26 -1.60
N LEU A 151 9.52 -16.78 -0.86
CA LEU A 151 9.14 -15.36 -0.86
C LEU A 151 10.22 -14.56 -0.13
N HIS A 152 10.55 -13.39 -0.66
CA HIS A 152 11.67 -12.59 -0.17
C HIS A 152 11.21 -11.19 0.31
N PHE A 153 12.15 -10.34 0.72
CA PHE A 153 11.88 -9.09 1.44
C PHE A 153 10.98 -8.09 0.68
N SER A 154 11.04 -8.03 -0.65
CA SER A 154 10.19 -7.12 -1.43
C SER A 154 8.70 -7.44 -1.25
N PHE A 155 8.36 -8.73 -1.22
CA PHE A 155 7.02 -9.19 -0.92
C PHE A 155 6.59 -8.82 0.52
N ALA A 156 7.50 -9.01 1.49
CA ALA A 156 7.26 -8.62 2.88
C ALA A 156 7.05 -7.11 3.04
N PHE A 157 7.76 -6.27 2.28
CA PHE A 157 7.55 -4.82 2.29
C PHE A 157 6.16 -4.42 1.80
N CYS A 158 5.62 -5.08 0.79
CA CYS A 158 4.24 -4.84 0.36
C CYS A 158 3.22 -5.21 1.44
N ILE A 159 3.43 -6.32 2.16
CA ILE A 159 2.57 -6.71 3.30
C ILE A 159 2.65 -5.66 4.41
N LEU A 160 3.86 -5.27 4.81
CA LEU A 160 4.04 -4.25 5.86
C LEU A 160 3.42 -2.91 5.44
N GLY A 161 3.60 -2.49 4.20
CA GLY A 161 2.99 -1.28 3.66
C GLY A 161 1.46 -1.33 3.72
N MET A 162 0.86 -2.46 3.34
CA MET A 162 -0.59 -2.68 3.45
C MET A 162 -1.06 -2.59 4.92
N LEU A 163 -0.36 -3.21 5.85
CA LEU A 163 -0.72 -3.18 7.28
C LEU A 163 -0.62 -1.77 7.86
N LEU A 164 0.45 -1.02 7.55
CA LEU A 164 0.61 0.36 8.02
C LEU A 164 -0.45 1.29 7.43
N GLY A 165 -0.78 1.15 6.15
CA GLY A 165 -1.86 1.90 5.52
C GLY A 165 -3.22 1.61 6.16
N SER A 166 -3.52 0.34 6.42
CA SER A 166 -4.74 -0.07 7.11
C SER A 166 -4.80 0.49 8.53
N ALA A 167 -3.69 0.47 9.27
CA ALA A 167 -3.60 1.06 10.60
C ALA A 167 -3.86 2.58 10.57
N ALA A 168 -3.31 3.30 9.60
CA ALA A 168 -3.56 4.73 9.40
C ALA A 168 -5.05 5.01 9.19
N ALA A 169 -5.70 4.24 8.31
CA ALA A 169 -7.13 4.37 8.03
C ALA A 169 -8.00 4.07 9.27
N ILE A 170 -7.67 3.02 10.04
CA ILE A 170 -8.36 2.68 11.28
C ILE A 170 -8.23 3.80 12.31
N LEU A 171 -7.03 4.36 12.52
CA LEU A 171 -6.81 5.47 13.44
C LEU A 171 -7.69 6.68 13.09
N LEU A 172 -7.74 7.06 11.83
CA LEU A 172 -8.57 8.17 11.35
C LEU A 172 -10.07 7.90 11.53
N THR A 173 -10.48 6.65 11.32
CA THR A 173 -11.89 6.24 11.50
C THR A 173 -12.30 6.29 12.96
N VAL A 174 -11.47 5.74 13.86
CA VAL A 174 -11.74 5.72 15.31
C VAL A 174 -11.81 7.13 15.88
N ASP A 175 -10.89 8.01 15.51
CA ASP A 175 -10.90 9.40 15.96
C ASP A 175 -12.18 10.12 15.50
N ARG A 176 -12.60 9.86 14.27
CA ARG A 176 -13.86 10.41 13.74
C ARG A 176 -15.09 9.92 14.50
N LEU A 177 -15.16 8.63 14.82
CA LEU A 177 -16.30 8.04 15.55
C LEU A 177 -16.37 8.62 16.96
N LYS A 178 -15.26 8.69 17.68
CA LYS A 178 -15.20 9.26 19.03
C LYS A 178 -15.64 10.72 19.06
N ASN A 179 -15.22 11.49 18.09
CA ASN A 179 -15.66 12.87 17.97
C ASN A 179 -17.17 12.98 17.71
N LYS A 180 -17.76 12.05 16.95
CA LYS A 180 -19.21 12.03 16.71
C LYS A 180 -19.99 11.64 17.98
N GLU A 181 -19.52 10.69 18.76
CA GLU A 181 -20.18 10.25 20.02
C GLU A 181 -20.17 11.34 21.10
N SER A 182 -19.08 12.10 21.20
CA SER A 182 -18.97 13.25 22.13
C SER A 182 -20.01 14.35 21.91
N TRP A 183 -20.64 14.40 20.72
CA TRP A 183 -21.71 15.36 20.38
C TRP A 183 -23.11 14.84 20.69
N ILE A 184 -23.28 13.52 20.79
CA ILE A 184 -24.59 12.90 21.03
C ILE A 184 -24.86 12.76 22.53
N ASN A 185 -23.81 12.64 23.33
CA ASN A 185 -23.88 12.53 24.80
C ASN A 185 -22.96 13.62 25.43
N PRO A 186 -23.45 14.88 25.57
CA PRO A 186 -22.71 15.96 26.22
C PRO A 186 -22.54 15.75 27.71
#